data_f233baeedde9ff937b7b1754bc019742
#
_entry.id   f233baeedde9ff937b7b1754bc019742
#
_cell.length_a   1.000
_cell.length_b   1.000
_cell.length_c   1.000
_cell.angle_alpha   90.00
_cell.angle_beta   90.00
_cell.angle_gamma   90.00
#
_symmetry.space_group_name_H-M   'P 1'
#
loop_
_entity.id
_entity.type
_entity.pdbx_description
1 polymer ?
#
loop_
_entity_poly.entity_id
_entity_poly.type
_entity_poly.pdbx_seq_one_letter_code
_entity_poly.pdbx_strand_id
1 'polypeptide(L)'
;MNAALKARCDLDLGFPFHHDGDPADRLEAVARWMRSEGLGPEAYLTGDSVARLEARMAELLGKPAAAWFPTGTMAQGVAARLHCAASDDARLALHPTSHLALHEEEGHIHLHGLTPLEIGDWSRPLRADDLPAVAGCAFVELPQRHNGGALPDWDGLVALKARAASAGIPLHMDGARIWGLPSAWPGRDWPEICDGFASVYVSFYKDLGASGGAVLAGDSDFIDAAKTWLARMGGRLVSAWPMVPDALRALDLRLGKLPAFVERAREIAAGVGEVDGLSLTPNPPLVNMMHVRLDCDVTAAEAARDAAAEATGVWLGNRFWHFERDPVPALEITIGERAHDADPARIIAAIRVMAAHVCQAQSTSA
;
A
#
# COMPACT_ATOMS: atom_id res chain seq x y z
N MET A 1 7.54 -4.22 -20.68
CA MET A 1 6.06 -4.46 -20.68
C MET A 1 5.54 -4.48 -22.11
N ASN A 2 4.82 -5.51 -22.51
CA ASN A 2 4.23 -5.69 -23.85
C ASN A 2 2.82 -5.06 -23.90
N ALA A 3 2.75 -3.78 -24.21
CA ALA A 3 1.49 -3.02 -24.21
C ALA A 3 0.47 -3.53 -25.24
N ALA A 4 0.94 -4.02 -26.41
CA ALA A 4 0.07 -4.53 -27.45
C ALA A 4 -0.58 -5.88 -27.04
N LEU A 5 0.15 -6.74 -26.34
CA LEU A 5 -0.37 -7.98 -25.78
C LEU A 5 -1.35 -7.68 -24.63
N LYS A 6 -0.97 -6.80 -23.70
CA LYS A 6 -1.83 -6.38 -22.60
C LYS A 6 -3.20 -5.89 -23.09
N ALA A 7 -3.22 -5.07 -24.16
CA ALA A 7 -4.46 -4.54 -24.72
C ALA A 7 -5.38 -5.60 -25.36
N ARG A 8 -4.87 -6.81 -25.63
CA ARG A 8 -5.66 -7.94 -26.14
C ARG A 8 -6.20 -8.86 -25.03
N CYS A 9 -5.69 -8.72 -23.81
CA CYS A 9 -6.18 -9.48 -22.67
C CYS A 9 -7.55 -8.95 -22.22
N ASP A 10 -8.47 -9.84 -21.98
CA ASP A 10 -9.82 -9.49 -21.49
C ASP A 10 -9.88 -9.40 -19.95
N LEU A 11 -8.88 -9.93 -19.25
CA LEU A 11 -8.68 -9.75 -17.82
C LEU A 11 -7.31 -9.13 -17.54
N ASP A 12 -7.31 -7.87 -17.13
CA ASP A 12 -6.10 -7.12 -16.78
C ASP A 12 -6.05 -6.89 -15.27
N LEU A 13 -5.09 -7.52 -14.59
CA LEU A 13 -4.79 -7.36 -13.16
C LEU A 13 -3.67 -6.34 -12.89
N GLY A 14 -3.15 -5.68 -13.93
CA GLY A 14 -2.19 -4.62 -13.79
C GLY A 14 -2.79 -3.37 -13.14
N PHE A 15 -1.92 -2.48 -12.67
CA PHE A 15 -2.35 -1.20 -12.13
C PHE A 15 -3.04 -0.32 -13.20
N PRO A 16 -4.09 0.42 -12.85
CA PRO A 16 -4.76 0.56 -11.56
C PRO A 16 -5.84 -0.52 -11.35
N PHE A 17 -5.94 -1.07 -10.15
CA PHE A 17 -6.74 -2.24 -9.78
C PHE A 17 -8.25 -2.07 -9.95
N HIS A 18 -8.76 -0.85 -9.80
CA HIS A 18 -10.18 -0.52 -9.77
C HIS A 18 -10.58 0.45 -10.88
N HIS A 19 -9.68 0.76 -11.81
CA HIS A 19 -9.94 1.70 -12.88
C HIS A 19 -10.46 0.94 -14.10
N ASP A 20 -11.78 0.82 -14.16
CA ASP A 20 -12.50 0.32 -15.30
C ASP A 20 -13.18 1.49 -16.00
N GLY A 21 -12.94 1.63 -17.28
CA GLY A 21 -13.64 2.59 -18.11
C GLY A 21 -12.97 3.95 -18.29
N ASP A 22 -13.72 4.84 -18.90
CA ASP A 22 -13.30 6.19 -19.23
C ASP A 22 -13.17 7.05 -17.96
N PRO A 23 -12.09 7.82 -17.80
CA PRO A 23 -11.98 8.82 -16.73
C PRO A 23 -13.18 9.79 -16.65
N ALA A 24 -13.83 10.11 -17.76
CA ALA A 24 -15.03 10.94 -17.79
C ALA A 24 -16.20 10.28 -17.07
N ASP A 25 -16.46 8.99 -17.30
CA ASP A 25 -17.52 8.24 -16.62
C ASP A 25 -17.32 8.24 -15.09
N ARG A 26 -16.06 8.15 -14.68
CA ARG A 26 -15.68 8.23 -13.28
C ARG A 26 -15.97 9.61 -12.69
N LEU A 27 -15.59 10.69 -13.39
CA LEU A 27 -15.91 12.06 -12.95
C LEU A 27 -17.41 12.28 -12.84
N GLU A 28 -18.20 11.76 -13.80
CA GLU A 28 -19.64 11.81 -13.72
C GLU A 28 -20.19 11.03 -12.51
N ALA A 29 -19.64 9.87 -12.21
CA ALA A 29 -20.03 9.10 -11.04
C ALA A 29 -19.72 9.84 -9.73
N VAL A 30 -18.57 10.50 -9.63
CA VAL A 30 -18.21 11.37 -8.51
C VAL A 30 -19.19 12.54 -8.43
N ALA A 31 -19.48 13.20 -9.54
CA ALA A 31 -20.41 14.33 -9.56
C ALA A 31 -21.84 13.93 -9.15
N ARG A 32 -22.34 12.76 -9.58
CA ARG A 32 -23.64 12.23 -9.14
C ARG A 32 -23.65 11.97 -7.64
N TRP A 33 -22.59 11.31 -7.14
CA TRP A 33 -22.44 11.01 -5.71
C TRP A 33 -22.36 12.30 -4.86
N MET A 34 -21.60 13.31 -5.30
CA MET A 34 -21.54 14.62 -4.61
C MET A 34 -22.92 15.27 -4.47
N ARG A 35 -23.74 15.21 -5.53
CA ARG A 35 -25.11 15.75 -5.49
C ARG A 35 -25.99 14.98 -4.51
N SER A 36 -25.91 13.64 -4.49
CA SER A 36 -26.69 12.83 -3.55
C SER A 36 -26.29 13.06 -2.09
N GLU A 37 -25.02 13.38 -1.82
CA GLU A 37 -24.50 13.66 -0.49
C GLU A 37 -24.62 15.14 -0.09
N GLY A 38 -25.09 16.01 -0.99
CA GLY A 38 -25.23 17.44 -0.74
C GLY A 38 -23.91 18.17 -0.51
N LEU A 39 -22.80 17.66 -1.08
CA LEU A 39 -21.49 18.26 -0.89
C LEU A 39 -21.37 19.57 -1.66
N GLY A 40 -21.04 20.65 -0.94
CA GLY A 40 -20.79 21.96 -1.47
C GLY A 40 -19.37 22.19 -1.98
N PRO A 41 -19.06 23.44 -2.39
CA PRO A 41 -17.73 23.82 -2.83
C PRO A 41 -16.72 23.78 -1.69
N GLU A 42 -15.46 23.54 -2.06
CA GLU A 42 -14.31 23.58 -1.18
C GLU A 42 -13.26 24.51 -1.78
N ALA A 43 -12.55 25.25 -0.96
CA ALA A 43 -11.43 26.08 -1.38
C ALA A 43 -10.31 26.06 -0.33
N TYR A 44 -9.07 25.91 -0.80
CA TYR A 44 -7.88 25.88 0.04
C TYR A 44 -7.95 24.86 1.19
N LEU A 45 -8.52 23.69 0.91
CA LEU A 45 -8.77 22.61 1.86
C LEU A 45 -9.74 23.03 3.00
N THR A 46 -10.62 23.99 2.75
CA THR A 46 -11.66 24.41 3.66
C THR A 46 -13.03 24.18 3.03
N GLY A 47 -13.84 23.31 3.64
CA GLY A 47 -15.18 22.96 3.14
C GLY A 47 -15.65 21.62 3.73
N ASP A 48 -16.94 21.33 3.57
CA ASP A 48 -17.61 20.20 4.20
C ASP A 48 -17.02 18.84 3.79
N SER A 49 -16.63 18.69 2.53
CA SER A 49 -16.06 17.42 2.04
C SER A 49 -14.73 17.08 2.71
N VAL A 50 -13.85 18.08 2.89
CA VAL A 50 -12.56 17.90 3.56
C VAL A 50 -12.78 17.61 5.04
N ALA A 51 -13.60 18.42 5.72
CA ALA A 51 -13.91 18.24 7.14
C ALA A 51 -14.53 16.85 7.40
N ARG A 52 -15.47 16.40 6.55
CA ARG A 52 -16.10 15.07 6.64
C ARG A 52 -15.07 13.94 6.45
N LEU A 53 -14.17 14.07 5.48
CA LEU A 53 -13.13 13.06 5.25
C LEU A 53 -12.16 13.00 6.42
N GLU A 54 -11.63 14.14 6.88
CA GLU A 54 -10.71 14.21 8.00
C GLU A 54 -11.33 13.64 9.29
N ALA A 55 -12.56 14.02 9.61
CA ALA A 55 -13.27 13.50 10.79
C ALA A 55 -13.50 11.99 10.70
N ARG A 56 -13.98 11.50 9.56
CA ARG A 56 -14.19 10.06 9.32
C ARG A 56 -12.91 9.26 9.46
N MET A 57 -11.79 9.79 8.96
CA MET A 57 -10.52 9.12 9.04
C MET A 57 -9.93 9.13 10.44
N ALA A 58 -10.08 10.23 11.19
CA ALA A 58 -9.69 10.28 12.60
C ALA A 58 -10.46 9.22 13.42
N GLU A 59 -11.78 9.14 13.26
CA GLU A 59 -12.62 8.13 13.91
C GLU A 59 -12.21 6.70 13.51
N LEU A 60 -12.09 6.42 12.20
CA LEU A 60 -11.77 5.09 11.68
C LEU A 60 -10.42 4.57 12.17
N LEU A 61 -9.44 5.46 12.31
CA LEU A 61 -8.09 5.12 12.76
C LEU A 61 -7.90 5.25 14.29
N GLY A 62 -8.95 5.68 15.02
CA GLY A 62 -8.87 5.90 16.47
C GLY A 62 -7.86 6.99 16.85
N LYS A 63 -7.72 8.04 16.02
CA LYS A 63 -6.81 9.16 16.29
C LYS A 63 -7.57 10.44 16.58
N PRO A 64 -7.03 11.34 17.42
CA PRO A 64 -7.70 12.61 17.77
C PRO A 64 -8.00 13.52 16.58
N ALA A 65 -7.13 13.53 15.56
CA ALA A 65 -7.26 14.39 14.39
C ALA A 65 -6.66 13.74 13.14
N ALA A 66 -7.04 14.27 11.97
CA ALA A 66 -6.50 13.89 10.69
C ALA A 66 -6.40 15.10 9.75
N ALA A 67 -5.50 15.01 8.77
CA ALA A 67 -5.38 16.00 7.70
C ALA A 67 -5.24 15.31 6.35
N TRP A 68 -5.95 15.84 5.34
CA TRP A 68 -5.79 15.39 3.95
C TRP A 68 -4.53 15.97 3.30
N PHE A 69 -3.88 15.16 2.50
CA PHE A 69 -2.68 15.49 1.71
C PHE A 69 -2.87 15.10 0.25
N PRO A 70 -2.33 15.85 -0.72
CA PRO A 70 -2.42 15.50 -2.14
C PRO A 70 -1.69 14.20 -2.48
N THR A 71 -0.61 13.87 -1.77
CA THR A 71 0.20 12.66 -1.99
C THR A 71 0.66 12.03 -0.68
N GLY A 72 0.87 10.71 -0.69
CA GLY A 72 1.45 9.98 0.43
C GLY A 72 2.89 10.39 0.70
N THR A 73 3.70 10.61 -0.34
CA THR A 73 5.09 11.07 -0.22
C THR A 73 5.19 12.35 0.60
N MET A 74 4.29 13.34 0.34
CA MET A 74 4.26 14.57 1.15
C MET A 74 3.85 14.28 2.59
N ALA A 75 2.81 13.47 2.81
CA ALA A 75 2.32 13.14 4.16
C ALA A 75 3.40 12.43 4.99
N GLN A 76 4.08 11.45 4.43
CA GLN A 76 5.13 10.69 5.10
C GLN A 76 6.38 11.54 5.39
N GLY A 77 6.84 12.36 4.42
CA GLY A 77 7.95 13.27 4.62
C GLY A 77 7.68 14.29 5.73
N VAL A 78 6.44 14.84 5.79
CA VAL A 78 6.00 15.74 6.86
C VAL A 78 5.96 15.01 8.22
N ALA A 79 5.43 13.80 8.27
CA ALA A 79 5.40 12.99 9.50
C ALA A 79 6.81 12.72 10.04
N ALA A 80 7.72 12.27 9.19
CA ALA A 80 9.11 12.02 9.53
C ALA A 80 9.78 13.27 10.11
N ARG A 81 9.62 14.40 9.42
CA ARG A 81 10.18 15.68 9.88
C ARG A 81 9.67 16.10 11.24
N LEU A 82 8.36 16.03 11.45
CA LEU A 82 7.75 16.50 12.71
C LEU A 82 8.15 15.64 13.90
N HIS A 83 8.16 14.31 13.75
CA HIS A 83 8.58 13.41 14.82
C HIS A 83 10.07 13.57 15.16
N CYS A 84 10.93 13.64 14.15
CA CYS A 84 12.36 13.84 14.36
C CYS A 84 12.65 15.20 15.00
N ALA A 85 11.94 16.26 14.60
CA ALA A 85 12.09 17.59 15.21
C ALA A 85 11.60 17.61 16.66
N ALA A 86 10.50 16.94 16.98
CA ALA A 86 9.98 16.84 18.35
C ALA A 86 10.90 16.04 19.28
N SER A 87 11.64 15.08 18.74
CA SER A 87 12.62 14.25 19.45
C SER A 87 14.03 14.89 19.53
N ASP A 88 14.24 16.03 18.86
CA ASP A 88 15.56 16.67 18.67
C ASP A 88 16.62 15.68 18.14
N ASP A 89 16.19 14.78 17.25
CA ASP A 89 17.03 13.74 16.66
C ASP A 89 16.67 13.55 15.18
N ALA A 90 17.59 13.88 14.29
CA ALA A 90 17.38 13.78 12.84
C ALA A 90 17.44 12.35 12.30
N ARG A 91 17.73 11.34 13.14
CA ARG A 91 17.82 9.94 12.71
C ARG A 91 16.42 9.35 12.51
N LEU A 92 16.15 8.94 11.28
CA LEU A 92 14.91 8.28 10.86
C LEU A 92 15.17 6.79 10.65
N ALA A 93 14.65 5.95 11.54
CA ALA A 93 14.79 4.50 11.44
C ALA A 93 13.82 3.95 10.37
N LEU A 94 14.38 3.35 9.33
CA LEU A 94 13.66 2.85 8.15
C LEU A 94 14.01 1.40 7.87
N HIS A 95 13.00 0.59 7.60
CA HIS A 95 13.23 -0.73 7.01
C HIS A 95 13.83 -0.59 5.60
N PRO A 96 14.79 -1.46 5.17
CA PRO A 96 15.44 -1.35 3.86
C PRO A 96 14.45 -1.42 2.68
N THR A 97 13.28 -2.03 2.86
CA THR A 97 12.22 -2.08 1.84
C THR A 97 11.16 -0.99 2.00
N SER A 98 11.31 -0.04 2.93
CA SER A 98 10.31 1.02 3.12
C SER A 98 10.15 1.88 1.88
N HIS A 99 8.94 2.41 1.68
CA HIS A 99 8.64 3.25 0.52
C HIS A 99 9.54 4.51 0.47
N LEU A 100 9.84 5.10 1.63
CA LEU A 100 10.74 6.26 1.73
C LEU A 100 12.15 5.93 1.25
N ALA A 101 12.64 4.73 1.55
CA ALA A 101 14.00 4.32 1.16
C ALA A 101 14.12 4.03 -0.33
N LEU A 102 13.06 3.46 -0.95
CA LEU A 102 13.14 2.92 -2.31
C LEU A 102 12.46 3.76 -3.39
N HIS A 103 11.50 4.64 -3.06
CA HIS A 103 10.58 5.21 -4.04
C HIS A 103 10.29 6.70 -3.89
N GLU A 104 10.98 7.41 -3.00
CA GLU A 104 10.72 8.83 -2.75
C GLU A 104 11.94 9.72 -3.04
N GLU A 105 12.86 9.24 -3.90
CA GLU A 105 14.00 9.99 -4.41
C GLU A 105 14.79 10.70 -3.27
N GLU A 106 14.99 9.98 -2.15
CA GLU A 106 15.68 10.50 -0.97
C GLU A 106 15.08 11.81 -0.40
N GLY A 107 13.77 12.03 -0.62
CA GLY A 107 13.08 13.24 -0.17
C GLY A 107 13.22 13.50 1.34
N HIS A 108 13.30 12.45 2.16
CA HIS A 108 13.56 12.56 3.59
C HIS A 108 14.92 13.18 3.91
N ILE A 109 15.93 13.01 3.05
CA ILE A 109 17.25 13.64 3.17
C ILE A 109 17.19 15.06 2.60
N HIS A 110 16.85 15.17 1.31
CA HIS A 110 17.02 16.42 0.55
C HIS A 110 16.01 17.53 0.94
N LEU A 111 14.76 17.16 1.27
CA LEU A 111 13.73 18.13 1.64
C LEU A 111 13.62 18.33 3.15
N HIS A 112 13.90 17.28 3.91
CA HIS A 112 13.63 17.27 5.36
C HIS A 112 14.90 17.28 6.23
N GLY A 113 16.08 17.06 5.63
CA GLY A 113 17.36 17.08 6.33
C GLY A 113 17.52 15.94 7.34
N LEU A 114 16.85 14.81 7.10
CA LEU A 114 16.88 13.64 7.99
C LEU A 114 18.03 12.70 7.61
N THR A 115 18.51 11.96 8.59
CA THR A 115 19.55 10.94 8.40
C THR A 115 18.91 9.56 8.51
N PRO A 116 18.85 8.79 7.40
CA PRO A 116 18.26 7.45 7.45
C PRO A 116 19.14 6.52 8.29
N LEU A 117 18.49 5.73 9.14
CA LEU A 117 19.06 4.62 9.88
C LEU A 117 18.37 3.34 9.42
N GLU A 118 19.06 2.54 8.61
CA GLU A 118 18.52 1.25 8.16
C GLU A 118 18.40 0.29 9.34
N ILE A 119 17.21 -0.31 9.52
CA ILE A 119 16.89 -1.26 10.57
C ILE A 119 16.14 -2.48 10.01
N GLY A 120 16.35 -3.64 10.64
CA GLY A 120 15.68 -4.88 10.25
C GLY A 120 16.38 -5.63 9.12
N ASP A 121 15.66 -6.60 8.56
CA ASP A 121 16.15 -7.49 7.53
C ASP A 121 15.24 -7.39 6.29
N TRP A 122 15.83 -7.33 5.11
CA TRP A 122 15.15 -7.19 3.82
C TRP A 122 13.99 -8.19 3.63
N SER A 123 14.18 -9.43 4.10
CA SER A 123 13.31 -10.57 3.80
C SER A 123 12.11 -10.72 4.72
N ARG A 124 11.95 -9.90 5.76
CA ARG A 124 10.92 -10.07 6.78
C ARG A 124 10.45 -8.73 7.38
N PRO A 125 9.23 -8.67 7.94
CA PRO A 125 8.78 -7.51 8.69
C PRO A 125 9.66 -7.18 9.91
N LEU A 126 9.61 -5.91 10.35
CA LEU A 126 10.30 -5.45 11.55
C LEU A 126 9.88 -6.24 12.79
N ARG A 127 10.85 -6.48 13.66
CA ARG A 127 10.71 -7.07 15.01
C ARG A 127 11.13 -6.07 16.08
N ALA A 128 10.76 -6.32 17.31
CA ALA A 128 11.12 -5.46 18.44
C ALA A 128 12.64 -5.26 18.57
N ASP A 129 13.43 -6.32 18.33
CA ASP A 129 14.89 -6.30 18.44
C ASP A 129 15.58 -5.53 17.29
N ASP A 130 14.88 -5.24 16.20
CA ASP A 130 15.40 -4.44 15.11
C ASP A 130 15.42 -2.93 15.45
N LEU A 131 14.61 -2.51 16.45
CA LEU A 131 14.57 -1.12 16.85
C LEU A 131 15.87 -0.68 17.54
N PRO A 132 16.44 0.46 17.16
CA PRO A 132 17.64 0.97 17.76
C PRO A 132 17.37 1.42 19.20
N ALA A 133 18.45 1.68 19.94
CA ALA A 133 18.32 2.25 21.29
C ALA A 133 17.79 3.69 21.26
N VAL A 134 18.10 4.45 20.20
CA VAL A 134 17.73 5.86 20.03
C VAL A 134 17.51 6.17 18.55
N ALA A 135 16.41 6.83 18.25
CA ALA A 135 16.11 7.43 16.93
C ALA A 135 15.05 8.53 17.12
N GLY A 136 15.02 9.50 16.22
CA GLY A 136 14.00 10.54 16.23
C GLY A 136 12.61 10.03 15.90
N CYS A 137 12.53 8.99 15.03
CA CYS A 137 11.29 8.30 14.67
C CYS A 137 11.63 6.95 14.05
N ALA A 138 10.72 5.98 14.14
CA ALA A 138 10.79 4.75 13.38
C ALA A 138 9.53 4.55 12.54
N PHE A 139 9.71 4.21 11.26
CA PHE A 139 8.62 3.92 10.32
C PHE A 139 8.38 2.42 10.23
N VAL A 140 7.11 2.05 10.31
CA VAL A 140 6.65 0.66 10.23
C VAL A 140 5.61 0.57 9.12
N GLU A 141 5.96 -0.09 8.02
CA GLU A 141 5.05 -0.31 6.90
C GLU A 141 4.16 -1.54 7.18
N LEU A 142 2.84 -1.33 7.20
CA LEU A 142 1.84 -2.37 7.46
C LEU A 142 0.69 -2.26 6.45
N PRO A 143 0.53 -3.28 5.59
CA PRO A 143 1.39 -4.44 5.34
C PRO A 143 2.64 -4.06 4.53
N GLN A 144 3.71 -4.86 4.67
CA GLN A 144 4.99 -4.60 4.00
C GLN A 144 4.95 -5.03 2.54
N ARG A 145 4.91 -4.04 1.64
CA ARG A 145 4.68 -4.27 0.20
C ARG A 145 5.72 -5.16 -0.45
N HIS A 146 7.03 -4.84 -0.27
CA HIS A 146 8.10 -5.56 -0.94
C HIS A 146 8.33 -6.97 -0.42
N ASN A 147 7.63 -7.35 0.64
CA ASN A 147 7.52 -8.72 1.11
C ASN A 147 6.12 -9.31 0.84
N GLY A 148 5.46 -8.85 -0.24
CA GLY A 148 4.18 -9.39 -0.71
C GLY A 148 2.99 -9.10 0.19
N GLY A 149 3.08 -8.09 1.06
CA GLY A 149 2.05 -7.81 2.05
C GLY A 149 2.25 -8.56 3.35
N ALA A 150 3.50 -8.94 3.67
CA ALA A 150 3.84 -9.60 4.92
C ALA A 150 3.59 -8.70 6.14
N LEU A 151 3.28 -9.35 7.26
CA LEU A 151 2.96 -8.73 8.54
C LEU A 151 3.66 -9.50 9.67
N PRO A 152 4.03 -8.85 10.77
CA PRO A 152 4.31 -9.58 12.01
C PRO A 152 3.03 -10.29 12.47
N ASP A 153 3.15 -11.30 13.31
CA ASP A 153 2.01 -11.75 14.10
C ASP A 153 1.58 -10.66 15.10
N TRP A 154 0.40 -10.83 15.71
CA TRP A 154 -0.12 -9.81 16.62
C TRP A 154 0.79 -9.56 17.82
N ASP A 155 1.33 -10.61 18.42
CA ASP A 155 2.22 -10.52 19.57
C ASP A 155 3.53 -9.82 19.20
N GLY A 156 4.05 -10.06 17.99
CA GLY A 156 5.21 -9.36 17.44
C GLY A 156 4.95 -7.87 17.24
N LEU A 157 3.75 -7.48 16.77
CA LEU A 157 3.37 -6.07 16.66
C LEU A 157 3.26 -5.42 18.05
N VAL A 158 2.66 -6.09 19.02
CA VAL A 158 2.56 -5.61 20.41
C VAL A 158 3.96 -5.44 21.02
N ALA A 159 4.85 -6.41 20.83
CA ALA A 159 6.24 -6.33 21.29
C ALA A 159 7.01 -5.17 20.64
N LEU A 160 6.83 -4.94 19.33
CA LEU A 160 7.43 -3.82 18.62
C LEU A 160 6.99 -2.48 19.20
N LYS A 161 5.69 -2.29 19.42
CA LYS A 161 5.12 -1.09 20.05
C LYS A 161 5.66 -0.87 21.47
N ALA A 162 5.68 -1.93 22.26
CA ALA A 162 6.19 -1.86 23.65
C ALA A 162 7.69 -1.49 23.68
N ARG A 163 8.48 -2.05 22.77
CA ARG A 163 9.92 -1.73 22.65
C ARG A 163 10.13 -0.28 22.25
N ALA A 164 9.37 0.23 21.28
CA ALA A 164 9.44 1.63 20.87
C ALA A 164 9.07 2.58 22.02
N ALA A 165 7.96 2.29 22.72
CA ALA A 165 7.53 3.08 23.87
C ALA A 165 8.60 3.09 25.00
N SER A 166 9.21 1.95 25.29
CA SER A 166 10.28 1.86 26.30
C SER A 166 11.56 2.63 25.92
N ALA A 167 11.81 2.78 24.62
CA ALA A 167 12.94 3.55 24.10
C ALA A 167 12.62 5.03 23.87
N GLY A 168 11.36 5.45 24.03
CA GLY A 168 10.92 6.80 23.72
C GLY A 168 10.97 7.14 22.22
N ILE A 169 10.91 6.14 21.34
CA ILE A 169 10.95 6.32 19.89
C ILE A 169 9.51 6.40 19.38
N PRO A 170 9.06 7.54 18.82
CA PRO A 170 7.74 7.61 18.20
C PRO A 170 7.68 6.69 16.97
N LEU A 171 6.61 5.87 16.89
CA LEU A 171 6.31 5.05 15.74
C LEU A 171 5.39 5.78 14.78
N HIS A 172 5.74 5.82 13.50
CA HIS A 172 4.85 6.19 12.42
C HIS A 172 4.45 4.95 11.64
N MET A 173 3.15 4.77 11.38
CA MET A 173 2.67 3.70 10.51
C MET A 173 2.56 4.19 9.07
N ASP A 174 3.32 3.57 8.16
CA ASP A 174 2.97 3.58 6.75
C ASP A 174 1.84 2.57 6.51
N GLY A 175 0.61 3.06 6.58
CA GLY A 175 -0.62 2.30 6.35
C GLY A 175 -1.15 2.44 4.92
N ALA A 176 -0.28 2.58 3.93
CA ALA A 176 -0.68 2.78 2.52
C ALA A 176 -1.70 1.75 2.00
N ARG A 177 -1.73 0.55 2.59
CA ARG A 177 -2.66 -0.56 2.28
C ARG A 177 -3.26 -1.16 3.56
N ILE A 178 -3.55 -0.33 4.54
CA ILE A 178 -4.06 -0.72 5.87
C ILE A 178 -5.40 -1.47 5.83
N TRP A 179 -6.15 -1.32 4.73
CA TRP A 179 -7.57 -1.69 4.68
C TRP A 179 -7.84 -3.18 4.86
N GLY A 180 -6.89 -4.04 4.48
CA GLY A 180 -6.95 -5.48 4.65
C GLY A 180 -6.48 -6.01 6.02
N LEU A 181 -5.91 -5.17 6.89
CA LEU A 181 -5.28 -5.61 8.15
C LEU A 181 -6.24 -6.33 9.13
N PRO A 182 -7.52 -5.93 9.31
CA PRO A 182 -8.44 -6.66 10.17
C PRO A 182 -8.65 -8.13 9.76
N SER A 183 -8.46 -8.46 8.47
CA SER A 183 -8.52 -9.84 7.98
C SER A 183 -7.29 -10.66 8.34
N ALA A 184 -6.15 -10.01 8.56
CA ALA A 184 -4.91 -10.67 8.99
C ALA A 184 -4.89 -10.93 10.50
N TRP A 185 -5.57 -10.08 11.29
CA TRP A 185 -5.68 -10.20 12.74
C TRP A 185 -7.16 -10.26 13.16
N PRO A 186 -7.83 -11.42 13.04
CA PRO A 186 -9.25 -11.56 13.32
C PRO A 186 -9.64 -11.07 14.72
N GLY A 187 -10.71 -10.29 14.80
CA GLY A 187 -11.18 -9.68 16.04
C GLY A 187 -10.50 -8.35 16.40
N ARG A 188 -9.59 -7.86 15.57
CA ARG A 188 -8.95 -6.54 15.74
C ARG A 188 -9.52 -5.55 14.74
N ASP A 189 -9.78 -4.32 15.18
CA ASP A 189 -10.22 -3.22 14.33
C ASP A 189 -9.07 -2.23 14.05
N TRP A 190 -9.31 -1.26 13.17
CA TRP A 190 -8.30 -0.26 12.84
C TRP A 190 -7.86 0.59 14.05
N PRO A 191 -8.75 1.08 14.94
CA PRO A 191 -8.35 1.77 16.16
C PRO A 191 -7.35 0.98 17.00
N GLU A 192 -7.60 -0.31 17.25
CA GLU A 192 -6.71 -1.17 18.02
C GLU A 192 -5.37 -1.42 17.30
N ILE A 193 -5.43 -1.63 15.97
CA ILE A 193 -4.23 -1.79 15.15
C ILE A 193 -3.38 -0.53 15.16
N CYS A 194 -4.00 0.66 15.08
CA CYS A 194 -3.33 1.95 15.07
C CYS A 194 -2.91 2.46 16.45
N ASP A 195 -3.45 1.88 17.53
CA ASP A 195 -3.03 2.24 18.88
C ASP A 195 -1.52 1.99 19.07
N GLY A 196 -0.85 2.86 19.85
CA GLY A 196 0.60 2.82 20.04
C GLY A 196 1.46 3.41 18.91
N PHE A 197 0.85 3.77 17.76
CA PHE A 197 1.51 4.59 16.75
C PHE A 197 1.24 6.07 17.02
N ALA A 198 2.30 6.90 17.02
CA ALA A 198 2.18 8.34 17.20
C ALA A 198 1.45 9.02 16.03
N SER A 199 1.61 8.48 14.83
CA SER A 199 0.86 8.89 13.65
C SER A 199 0.68 7.75 12.65
N VAL A 200 -0.35 7.88 11.79
CA VAL A 200 -0.70 6.89 10.78
C VAL A 200 -0.95 7.61 9.45
N TYR A 201 -0.29 7.14 8.40
CA TYR A 201 -0.57 7.54 7.03
C TYR A 201 -1.40 6.48 6.32
N VAL A 202 -2.38 6.90 5.52
CA VAL A 202 -3.16 6.03 4.63
C VAL A 202 -3.34 6.65 3.25
N SER A 203 -3.47 5.82 2.22
CA SER A 203 -3.79 6.27 0.85
C SER A 203 -5.18 5.84 0.41
N PHE A 204 -5.79 6.63 -0.49
CA PHE A 204 -7.09 6.30 -1.08
C PHE A 204 -7.02 5.72 -2.49
N TYR A 205 -5.91 5.91 -3.19
CA TYR A 205 -5.74 5.54 -4.61
C TYR A 205 -5.17 4.12 -4.83
N LYS A 206 -4.83 3.40 -3.77
CA LYS A 206 -4.40 1.99 -3.82
C LYS A 206 -5.63 1.08 -3.71
N ASP A 207 -5.78 0.34 -2.64
CA ASP A 207 -6.86 -0.65 -2.45
C ASP A 207 -8.28 -0.07 -2.56
N LEU A 208 -8.48 1.19 -2.20
CA LEU A 208 -9.76 1.87 -2.36
C LEU A 208 -9.97 2.43 -3.76
N GLY A 209 -8.92 2.61 -4.55
CA GLY A 209 -8.98 3.02 -5.95
C GLY A 209 -9.56 4.41 -6.18
N ALA A 210 -9.40 5.36 -5.24
CA ALA A 210 -9.71 6.77 -5.48
C ALA A 210 -8.73 7.40 -6.48
N SER A 211 -9.06 8.56 -7.01
CA SER A 211 -8.23 9.26 -8.02
C SER A 211 -6.92 9.81 -7.45
N GLY A 212 -6.83 9.98 -6.15
CA GLY A 212 -5.67 10.50 -5.47
C GLY A 212 -5.93 10.79 -4.00
N GLY A 213 -4.95 11.41 -3.36
CA GLY A 213 -5.07 11.86 -1.97
C GLY A 213 -4.67 10.80 -0.94
N ALA A 214 -4.29 11.33 0.20
CA ALA A 214 -3.83 10.58 1.38
C ALA A 214 -4.35 11.28 2.63
N VAL A 215 -4.27 10.60 3.76
CA VAL A 215 -4.52 11.20 5.08
C VAL A 215 -3.37 10.87 6.01
N LEU A 216 -2.98 11.85 6.81
CA LEU A 216 -2.14 11.71 7.98
C LEU A 216 -3.01 11.92 9.21
N ALA A 217 -3.00 10.97 10.14
CA ALA A 217 -3.77 11.00 11.39
C ALA A 217 -2.83 10.88 12.60
N GLY A 218 -3.17 11.57 13.69
CA GLY A 218 -2.37 11.63 14.91
C GLY A 218 -2.98 12.56 15.94
N ASP A 219 -2.17 13.02 16.89
CA ASP A 219 -2.58 14.00 17.90
C ASP A 219 -2.91 15.36 17.26
N SER A 220 -3.78 16.14 17.89
CA SER A 220 -4.27 17.42 17.33
C SER A 220 -3.13 18.40 17.05
N ASP A 221 -2.22 18.61 18.00
CA ASP A 221 -1.08 19.51 17.83
C ASP A 221 -0.14 19.06 16.71
N PHE A 222 0.07 17.74 16.56
CA PHE A 222 0.84 17.17 15.47
C PHE A 222 0.17 17.43 14.12
N ILE A 223 -1.14 17.27 14.01
CA ILE A 223 -1.91 17.50 12.78
C ILE A 223 -1.94 18.98 12.42
N ASP A 224 -2.04 19.89 13.38
CA ASP A 224 -1.95 21.33 13.13
C ASP A 224 -0.59 21.75 12.59
N ALA A 225 0.48 21.18 13.17
CA ALA A 225 1.83 21.35 12.64
C ALA A 225 1.98 20.74 11.23
N ALA A 226 1.35 19.59 10.97
CA ALA A 226 1.35 18.94 9.68
C ALA A 226 0.63 19.77 8.61
N LYS A 227 -0.51 20.38 8.93
CA LYS A 227 -1.23 21.34 8.05
C LYS A 227 -0.37 22.56 7.71
N THR A 228 0.44 23.02 8.67
CA THR A 228 1.40 24.11 8.43
C THR A 228 2.47 23.68 7.39
N TRP A 229 3.02 22.48 7.53
CA TRP A 229 4.03 21.96 6.58
C TRP A 229 3.42 21.63 5.22
N LEU A 230 2.20 21.11 5.18
CA LEU A 230 1.41 20.94 3.95
C LEU A 230 1.36 22.26 3.15
N ALA A 231 1.01 23.37 3.82
CA ALA A 231 0.97 24.68 3.18
C ALA A 231 2.35 25.14 2.69
N ARG A 232 3.41 24.99 3.49
CA ARG A 232 4.80 25.36 3.12
C ARG A 232 5.30 24.60 1.91
N MET A 233 4.91 23.34 1.75
CA MET A 233 5.28 22.47 0.62
C MET A 233 4.38 22.64 -0.60
N GLY A 234 3.45 23.60 -0.60
CA GLY A 234 2.55 23.87 -1.72
C GLY A 234 1.38 22.88 -1.83
N GLY A 235 1.16 22.02 -0.83
CA GLY A 235 0.08 21.04 -0.82
C GLY A 235 -1.30 21.60 -0.51
N ARG A 236 -1.39 22.87 -0.08
CA ARG A 236 -2.66 23.55 0.14
C ARG A 236 -3.27 23.98 -1.20
N LEU A 237 -3.88 23.03 -1.88
CA LEU A 237 -4.46 23.22 -3.20
C LEU A 237 -5.59 24.26 -3.16
N VAL A 238 -5.75 25.01 -4.24
CA VAL A 238 -6.89 25.94 -4.41
C VAL A 238 -8.21 25.18 -4.34
N SER A 239 -8.26 23.99 -4.93
CA SER A 239 -9.37 23.07 -4.82
C SER A 239 -8.87 21.62 -4.83
N ALA A 240 -9.40 20.79 -3.93
CA ALA A 240 -9.10 19.37 -3.81
C ALA A 240 -10.16 18.47 -4.44
N TRP A 241 -11.22 19.05 -5.01
CA TRP A 241 -12.16 18.26 -5.81
C TRP A 241 -11.56 17.94 -7.19
N PRO A 242 -11.79 16.77 -7.78
CA PRO A 242 -12.68 15.70 -7.29
C PRO A 242 -12.04 14.73 -6.32
N MET A 243 -10.78 14.89 -5.93
CA MET A 243 -10.02 13.91 -5.16
C MET A 243 -10.63 13.61 -3.79
N VAL A 244 -11.01 14.62 -3.03
CA VAL A 244 -11.60 14.42 -1.69
C VAL A 244 -12.98 13.75 -1.75
N PRO A 245 -13.93 14.21 -2.59
CA PRO A 245 -15.20 13.50 -2.78
C PRO A 245 -15.02 12.07 -3.30
N ASP A 246 -14.07 11.83 -4.23
CA ASP A 246 -13.81 10.48 -4.73
C ASP A 246 -13.21 9.58 -3.65
N ALA A 247 -12.39 10.11 -2.73
CA ALA A 247 -11.89 9.37 -1.58
C ALA A 247 -13.03 8.95 -0.62
N LEU A 248 -13.95 9.86 -0.30
CA LEU A 248 -15.13 9.54 0.50
C LEU A 248 -16.00 8.48 -0.18
N ARG A 249 -16.28 8.66 -1.48
CA ARG A 249 -17.03 7.69 -2.27
C ARG A 249 -16.34 6.33 -2.32
N ALA A 250 -15.03 6.30 -2.48
CA ALA A 250 -14.24 5.07 -2.52
C ALA A 250 -14.30 4.30 -1.19
N LEU A 251 -14.26 5.01 -0.05
CA LEU A 251 -14.50 4.43 1.27
C LEU A 251 -15.86 3.75 1.35
N ASP A 252 -16.94 4.45 0.92
CA ASP A 252 -18.29 3.89 0.95
C ASP A 252 -18.45 2.65 0.07
N LEU A 253 -17.82 2.66 -1.10
CA LEU A 253 -17.95 1.57 -2.07
C LEU A 253 -17.12 0.33 -1.73
N ARG A 254 -15.92 0.50 -1.14
CA ARG A 254 -14.92 -0.57 -1.13
C ARG A 254 -14.47 -1.01 0.25
N LEU A 255 -14.62 -0.18 1.28
CA LEU A 255 -14.15 -0.54 2.61
C LEU A 255 -14.75 -1.88 3.09
N GLY A 256 -16.05 -2.07 2.90
CA GLY A 256 -16.74 -3.30 3.25
C GLY A 256 -16.43 -4.51 2.36
N LYS A 257 -15.76 -4.31 1.20
CA LYS A 257 -15.41 -5.40 0.27
C LYS A 257 -14.02 -6.00 0.56
N LEU A 258 -13.17 -5.30 1.32
CA LEU A 258 -11.79 -5.73 1.55
C LEU A 258 -11.67 -7.16 2.13
N PRO A 259 -12.50 -7.59 3.09
CA PRO A 259 -12.45 -8.99 3.55
C PRO A 259 -12.66 -10.00 2.42
N ALA A 260 -13.59 -9.74 1.50
CA ALA A 260 -13.83 -10.62 0.35
C ALA A 260 -12.64 -10.64 -0.63
N PHE A 261 -11.95 -9.51 -0.80
CA PHE A 261 -10.72 -9.46 -1.60
C PHE A 261 -9.58 -10.28 -0.96
N VAL A 262 -9.46 -10.24 0.36
CA VAL A 262 -8.49 -11.06 1.08
C VAL A 262 -8.80 -12.56 0.93
N GLU A 263 -10.05 -12.96 1.09
CA GLU A 263 -10.45 -14.36 0.89
C GLU A 263 -10.22 -14.81 -0.56
N ARG A 264 -10.47 -13.96 -1.56
CA ARG A 264 -10.16 -14.26 -2.95
C ARG A 264 -8.64 -14.42 -3.18
N ALA A 265 -7.79 -13.61 -2.54
CA ALA A 265 -6.35 -13.80 -2.59
C ALA A 265 -5.93 -15.17 -2.05
N ARG A 266 -6.50 -15.60 -0.92
CA ARG A 266 -6.28 -16.91 -0.30
C ARG A 266 -6.76 -18.06 -1.19
N GLU A 267 -7.94 -17.91 -1.80
CA GLU A 267 -8.50 -18.90 -2.74
C GLU A 267 -7.56 -19.09 -3.95
N ILE A 268 -7.10 -17.99 -4.56
CA ILE A 268 -6.17 -18.06 -5.68
C ILE A 268 -4.87 -18.72 -5.26
N ALA A 269 -4.28 -18.32 -4.13
CA ALA A 269 -3.04 -18.90 -3.62
C ALA A 269 -3.17 -20.40 -3.36
N ALA A 270 -4.24 -20.84 -2.71
CA ALA A 270 -4.54 -22.25 -2.48
C ALA A 270 -4.75 -23.01 -3.79
N GLY A 271 -5.43 -22.40 -4.76
CA GLY A 271 -5.65 -22.98 -6.08
C GLY A 271 -4.40 -23.09 -6.92
N VAL A 272 -3.42 -22.18 -6.75
CA VAL A 272 -2.10 -22.33 -7.41
C VAL A 272 -1.39 -23.56 -6.88
N GLY A 273 -1.44 -23.79 -5.56
CA GLY A 273 -0.77 -24.93 -4.92
C GLY A 273 0.76 -24.88 -5.03
N GLU A 274 1.39 -26.04 -4.85
CA GLU A 274 2.82 -26.20 -5.07
C GLU A 274 3.11 -26.37 -6.55
N VAL A 275 3.98 -25.52 -7.09
CA VAL A 275 4.41 -25.54 -8.50
C VAL A 275 5.92 -25.32 -8.55
N ASP A 276 6.63 -26.20 -9.26
CA ASP A 276 8.07 -26.11 -9.43
C ASP A 276 8.46 -24.76 -10.07
N GLY A 277 9.54 -24.16 -9.58
CA GLY A 277 10.06 -22.88 -10.08
C GLY A 277 9.24 -21.66 -9.71
N LEU A 278 8.22 -21.81 -8.83
CA LEU A 278 7.36 -20.72 -8.36
C LEU A 278 7.16 -20.78 -6.84
N SER A 279 7.18 -19.63 -6.20
CA SER A 279 6.74 -19.49 -4.81
C SER A 279 5.81 -18.29 -4.62
N LEU A 280 4.87 -18.41 -3.68
CA LEU A 280 3.99 -17.31 -3.27
C LEU A 280 4.47 -16.73 -1.93
N THR A 281 4.47 -15.41 -1.82
CA THR A 281 4.93 -14.73 -0.60
C THR A 281 3.96 -13.59 -0.23
N PRO A 282 3.39 -13.58 0.99
CA PRO A 282 3.30 -14.71 1.92
C PRO A 282 2.35 -15.81 1.41
N ASN A 283 2.48 -17.02 1.95
CA ASN A 283 1.57 -18.11 1.64
C ASN A 283 1.09 -18.77 2.93
N PRO A 284 -0.22 -18.68 3.29
CA PRO A 284 -1.26 -17.98 2.54
C PRO A 284 -1.11 -16.45 2.59
N PRO A 285 -1.74 -15.70 1.68
CA PRO A 285 -1.79 -14.24 1.73
C PRO A 285 -2.46 -13.73 3.01
N LEU A 286 -1.84 -12.72 3.62
CA LEU A 286 -2.35 -12.13 4.87
C LEU A 286 -3.35 -11.02 4.60
N VAL A 287 -3.18 -10.31 3.49
CA VAL A 287 -4.04 -9.24 2.99
C VAL A 287 -4.43 -9.53 1.54
N ASN A 288 -5.08 -8.60 0.85
CA ASN A 288 -5.51 -8.73 -0.54
C ASN A 288 -4.36 -8.65 -1.57
N MET A 289 -3.13 -8.94 -1.17
CA MET A 289 -1.97 -8.97 -2.07
C MET A 289 -1.04 -10.14 -1.76
N MET A 290 -0.26 -10.52 -2.78
CA MET A 290 0.81 -11.49 -2.69
C MET A 290 1.84 -11.23 -3.80
N HIS A 291 3.05 -11.71 -3.60
CA HIS A 291 4.05 -11.81 -4.66
C HIS A 291 4.09 -13.23 -5.23
N VAL A 292 4.08 -13.31 -6.55
CA VAL A 292 4.41 -14.52 -7.30
C VAL A 292 5.89 -14.41 -7.68
N ARG A 293 6.73 -15.23 -7.08
CA ARG A 293 8.19 -15.23 -7.27
C ARG A 293 8.57 -16.38 -8.21
N LEU A 294 9.40 -16.10 -9.20
CA LEU A 294 9.85 -17.08 -10.20
C LEU A 294 11.34 -17.33 -10.07
N ASP A 295 11.73 -18.58 -10.06
CA ASP A 295 13.14 -19.00 -9.98
C ASP A 295 13.82 -18.89 -11.34
N CYS A 296 14.00 -17.66 -11.82
CA CYS A 296 14.64 -17.33 -13.10
C CYS A 296 15.14 -15.88 -13.08
N ASP A 297 15.75 -15.41 -14.15
CA ASP A 297 16.04 -13.98 -14.32
C ASP A 297 14.78 -13.18 -14.74
N VAL A 298 14.88 -11.86 -14.64
CA VAL A 298 13.74 -10.96 -14.93
C VAL A 298 13.28 -11.03 -16.39
N THR A 299 14.19 -11.29 -17.34
CA THR A 299 13.87 -11.39 -18.76
C THR A 299 13.05 -12.64 -19.05
N ALA A 300 13.45 -13.77 -18.44
CA ALA A 300 12.69 -15.02 -18.51
C ALA A 300 11.33 -14.90 -17.82
N ALA A 301 11.25 -14.19 -16.67
CA ALA A 301 10.01 -13.93 -15.97
C ALA A 301 9.04 -13.07 -16.82
N GLU A 302 9.53 -12.03 -17.48
CA GLU A 302 8.72 -11.22 -18.40
C GLU A 302 8.22 -12.04 -19.60
N ALA A 303 9.06 -12.88 -20.19
CA ALA A 303 8.66 -13.77 -21.28
C ALA A 303 7.61 -14.80 -20.83
N ALA A 304 7.76 -15.34 -19.61
CA ALA A 304 6.79 -16.28 -19.05
C ALA A 304 5.42 -15.63 -18.77
N ARG A 305 5.40 -14.37 -18.25
CA ARG A 305 4.16 -13.60 -18.11
C ARG A 305 3.49 -13.37 -19.48
N ASP A 306 4.27 -12.98 -20.49
CA ASP A 306 3.73 -12.73 -21.83
C ASP A 306 3.17 -14.02 -22.45
N ALA A 307 3.86 -15.15 -22.31
CA ALA A 307 3.35 -16.47 -22.76
C ALA A 307 2.05 -16.85 -22.02
N ALA A 308 1.97 -16.62 -20.72
CA ALA A 308 0.75 -16.85 -19.95
C ALA A 308 -0.41 -15.96 -20.44
N ALA A 309 -0.13 -14.70 -20.73
CA ALA A 309 -1.12 -13.76 -21.26
C ALA A 309 -1.63 -14.17 -22.64
N GLU A 310 -0.74 -14.63 -23.54
CA GLU A 310 -1.12 -15.15 -24.87
C GLU A 310 -2.00 -16.41 -24.78
N ALA A 311 -1.67 -17.32 -23.85
CA ALA A 311 -2.38 -18.57 -23.69
C ALA A 311 -3.73 -18.44 -22.98
N THR A 312 -3.89 -17.47 -22.07
CA THR A 312 -5.06 -17.40 -21.16
C THR A 312 -5.92 -16.15 -21.31
N GLY A 313 -5.42 -15.12 -22.00
CA GLY A 313 -6.09 -13.82 -22.06
C GLY A 313 -6.02 -13.03 -20.73
N VAL A 314 -5.19 -13.46 -19.77
CA VAL A 314 -5.04 -12.81 -18.46
C VAL A 314 -3.72 -12.08 -18.38
N TRP A 315 -3.75 -10.77 -18.20
CA TRP A 315 -2.57 -9.96 -17.88
C TRP A 315 -2.36 -9.90 -16.37
N LEU A 316 -1.40 -10.66 -15.87
CA LEU A 316 -1.17 -10.83 -14.42
C LEU A 316 -0.57 -9.60 -13.73
N GLY A 317 0.19 -8.78 -14.45
CA GLY A 317 0.82 -7.59 -13.87
C GLY A 317 1.80 -6.89 -14.81
N ASN A 318 2.17 -5.65 -14.48
CA ASN A 318 2.91 -4.79 -15.39
C ASN A 318 4.42 -4.99 -15.33
N ARG A 319 4.98 -5.33 -14.17
CA ARG A 319 6.42 -5.44 -13.96
C ARG A 319 6.75 -6.45 -12.88
N PHE A 320 7.95 -6.99 -12.95
CA PHE A 320 8.56 -7.74 -11.87
C PHE A 320 9.42 -6.81 -11.01
N TRP A 321 9.31 -6.95 -9.69
CA TRP A 321 10.23 -6.37 -8.74
C TRP A 321 11.44 -7.28 -8.61
N HIS A 322 12.63 -6.71 -8.69
CA HIS A 322 13.89 -7.39 -8.39
C HIS A 322 14.88 -6.33 -7.91
N PHE A 323 15.69 -6.70 -6.95
CA PHE A 323 16.66 -5.81 -6.32
C PHE A 323 17.99 -6.54 -6.19
N GLU A 324 19.09 -5.82 -6.03
CA GLU A 324 20.39 -6.42 -5.80
C GLU A 324 20.40 -7.35 -4.57
N ARG A 325 19.69 -6.95 -3.49
CA ARG A 325 19.53 -7.73 -2.24
C ARG A 325 18.48 -8.84 -2.36
N ASP A 326 17.63 -8.80 -3.38
CA ASP A 326 16.58 -9.80 -3.65
C ASP A 326 16.42 -9.94 -5.17
N PRO A 327 17.32 -10.70 -5.82
CA PRO A 327 17.36 -10.79 -7.28
C PRO A 327 16.24 -11.63 -7.89
N VAL A 328 15.54 -12.44 -7.09
CA VAL A 328 14.44 -13.27 -7.58
C VAL A 328 13.27 -12.40 -8.01
N PRO A 329 12.87 -12.41 -9.30
CA PRO A 329 11.79 -11.56 -9.77
C PRO A 329 10.46 -11.92 -9.11
N ALA A 330 9.78 -10.91 -8.60
CA ALA A 330 8.51 -10.99 -7.92
C ALA A 330 7.45 -10.17 -8.65
N LEU A 331 6.37 -10.81 -9.08
CA LEU A 331 5.19 -10.16 -9.63
C LEU A 331 4.21 -9.86 -8.51
N GLU A 332 3.92 -8.58 -8.27
CA GLU A 332 2.90 -8.16 -7.31
C GLU A 332 1.52 -8.39 -7.90
N ILE A 333 0.72 -9.20 -7.24
CA ILE A 333 -0.71 -9.38 -7.53
C ILE A 333 -1.50 -8.80 -6.37
N THR A 334 -2.32 -7.80 -6.66
CA THR A 334 -3.27 -7.22 -5.71
C THR A 334 -4.69 -7.53 -6.16
N ILE A 335 -5.48 -8.10 -5.25
CA ILE A 335 -6.87 -8.42 -5.51
C ILE A 335 -7.73 -7.20 -5.23
N GLY A 336 -8.34 -6.69 -6.29
CA GLY A 336 -9.37 -5.68 -6.29
C GLY A 336 -10.63 -6.20 -6.97
N GLU A 337 -11.53 -5.31 -7.37
CA GLU A 337 -12.83 -5.69 -7.96
C GLU A 337 -12.66 -6.61 -9.19
N ARG A 338 -11.76 -6.29 -10.12
CA ARG A 338 -11.55 -7.12 -11.33
C ARG A 338 -11.17 -8.57 -11.02
N ALA A 339 -10.18 -8.74 -10.12
CA ALA A 339 -9.73 -10.07 -9.73
C ALA A 339 -10.77 -10.80 -8.87
N HIS A 340 -11.54 -10.05 -8.07
CA HIS A 340 -12.61 -10.61 -7.25
C HIS A 340 -13.79 -11.09 -8.10
N ASP A 341 -14.21 -10.32 -9.12
CA ASP A 341 -15.37 -10.61 -9.95
C ASP A 341 -15.08 -11.65 -11.05
N ALA A 342 -13.79 -11.84 -11.37
CA ALA A 342 -13.36 -12.85 -12.33
C ALA A 342 -13.45 -14.28 -11.73
N ASP A 343 -13.61 -15.27 -12.61
CA ASP A 343 -13.42 -16.68 -12.23
C ASP A 343 -11.97 -16.90 -11.74
N PRO A 344 -11.75 -17.29 -10.47
CA PRO A 344 -10.43 -17.52 -9.94
C PRO A 344 -9.63 -18.58 -10.70
N ALA A 345 -10.30 -19.55 -11.32
CA ALA A 345 -9.65 -20.58 -12.12
C ALA A 345 -8.86 -20.02 -13.29
N ARG A 346 -9.27 -18.87 -13.86
CA ARG A 346 -8.54 -18.19 -14.93
C ARG A 346 -7.21 -17.61 -14.44
N ILE A 347 -7.21 -16.96 -13.27
CA ILE A 347 -6.02 -16.37 -12.67
C ILE A 347 -5.04 -17.48 -12.26
N ILE A 348 -5.55 -18.54 -11.64
CA ILE A 348 -4.78 -19.73 -11.23
C ILE A 348 -4.13 -20.37 -12.48
N ALA A 349 -4.88 -20.57 -13.56
CA ALA A 349 -4.37 -21.13 -14.80
C ALA A 349 -3.24 -20.26 -15.39
N ALA A 350 -3.41 -18.94 -15.40
CA ALA A 350 -2.39 -18.02 -15.89
C ALA A 350 -1.08 -18.08 -15.08
N ILE A 351 -1.19 -18.14 -13.74
CA ILE A 351 -0.01 -18.28 -12.87
C ILE A 351 0.69 -19.62 -13.11
N ARG A 352 -0.06 -20.73 -13.27
CA ARG A 352 0.51 -22.05 -13.56
C ARG A 352 1.18 -22.12 -14.93
N VAL A 353 0.57 -21.51 -15.97
CA VAL A 353 1.19 -21.42 -17.31
C VAL A 353 2.49 -20.63 -17.25
N MET A 354 2.52 -19.52 -16.49
CA MET A 354 3.74 -18.73 -16.29
C MET A 354 4.87 -19.57 -15.65
N ALA A 355 4.57 -20.35 -14.62
CA ALA A 355 5.54 -21.24 -13.98
C ALA A 355 6.02 -22.34 -14.93
N ALA A 356 5.12 -23.01 -15.65
CA ALA A 356 5.48 -24.07 -16.59
C ALA A 356 6.40 -23.57 -17.71
N HIS A 357 6.25 -22.31 -18.15
CA HIS A 357 7.13 -21.71 -19.16
C HIS A 357 8.57 -21.54 -18.62
N VAL A 358 8.75 -21.13 -17.36
CA VAL A 358 10.06 -21.03 -16.70
C VAL A 358 10.74 -22.40 -16.63
N CYS A 359 10.02 -23.44 -16.18
CA CYS A 359 10.58 -24.81 -16.07
C CYS A 359 11.01 -25.37 -17.43
N GLN A 360 10.24 -25.14 -18.51
CA GLN A 360 10.59 -25.59 -19.86
C GLN A 360 11.85 -24.90 -20.39
N ALA A 361 11.99 -23.59 -20.18
CA ALA A 361 13.16 -22.83 -20.60
C ALA A 361 14.44 -23.32 -19.90
N GLN A 362 14.39 -23.66 -18.62
CA GLN A 362 15.51 -24.22 -17.86
C GLN A 362 15.91 -25.60 -18.37
N SER A 363 14.94 -26.45 -18.69
CA SER A 363 15.18 -27.82 -19.20
C SER A 363 15.84 -27.84 -20.59
N THR A 364 15.63 -26.80 -21.40
CA THR A 364 16.24 -26.67 -22.75
C THR A 364 17.63 -26.05 -22.72
N SER A 365 18.03 -25.45 -21.58
CA SER A 365 19.35 -24.80 -21.40
C SER A 365 20.34 -25.67 -20.63
N ALA A 366 19.91 -26.80 -20.06
CA ALA A 366 20.72 -27.83 -19.37
C ALA A 366 21.08 -28.96 -20.31
#